data_366641a0f0568a408cf54dd1177547b6
#
_entry.id   366641a0f0568a408cf54dd1177547b6
#
_cell.length_a   1.000
_cell.length_b   1.000
_cell.length_c   1.000
_cell.angle_alpha   90.00
_cell.angle_beta   90.00
_cell.angle_gamma   90.00
#
_symmetry.space_group_name_H-M   'P 1'
#
loop_
_entity.id
_entity.type
_entity.pdbx_description
1 polymer ?
#
loop_
_entity_poly.entity_id
_entity_poly.type
_entity_poly.pdbx_seq_one_letter_code
_entity_poly.pdbx_strand_id
1 'polypeptide(L)'
;LVVTVFLNRLSFRVASVVAALVACISQLSVAILPGFEEALMMEALAGAGAGVLLALSAAVVGASSNPDRGFALILTLQAVVAVAVLVVIPFLTGGESLWPVTGFMAGVQALLIPLGIGLGARFAGAVSARQTSVVAPVQAGLFMKAVAYFVFSAAVGVLWVFAAVLGQSAGLEDTAIGQALAVGNVAAIIGSLLAAIVTSRLGRIGPVTAVCVLMF
;
A
#
# COMPACT_ATOMS: atom_id res chain seq x y z
N LEU A 1 -8.12 13.68 -0.71
CA LEU A 1 -8.75 14.98 -0.47
C LEU A 1 -8.61 15.40 1.00
N VAL A 2 -8.99 14.55 1.98
CA VAL A 2 -8.81 14.81 3.43
C VAL A 2 -7.32 15.04 3.74
N VAL A 3 -6.45 14.15 3.28
CA VAL A 3 -4.99 14.24 3.50
C VAL A 3 -4.40 15.52 2.91
N THR A 4 -4.83 15.98 1.74
CA THR A 4 -4.32 17.22 1.11
C THR A 4 -4.71 18.48 1.88
N VAL A 5 -5.89 18.50 2.49
CA VAL A 5 -6.32 19.62 3.35
C VAL A 5 -5.54 19.67 4.66
N PHE A 6 -5.27 18.51 5.25
CA PHE A 6 -4.48 18.41 6.48
C PHE A 6 -2.98 18.64 6.26
N LEU A 7 -2.43 18.25 5.10
CA LEU A 7 -1.00 18.47 4.77
C LEU A 7 -0.62 19.96 4.70
N ASN A 8 -1.57 20.84 4.40
CA ASN A 8 -1.33 22.30 4.46
C ASN A 8 -1.09 22.84 5.88
N ARG A 9 -1.45 22.06 6.93
CA ARG A 9 -1.31 22.46 8.33
C ARG A 9 -0.31 21.61 9.12
N LEU A 10 0.01 20.41 8.66
CA LEU A 10 0.97 19.50 9.31
C LEU A 10 2.22 19.37 8.45
N SER A 11 3.39 19.44 9.09
CA SER A 11 4.62 19.13 8.36
C SER A 11 4.59 17.68 7.86
N PHE A 12 5.07 17.45 6.64
CA PHE A 12 5.18 16.11 6.02
C PHE A 12 5.83 15.10 6.98
N ARG A 13 6.84 15.55 7.73
CA ARG A 13 7.56 14.76 8.73
C ARG A 13 6.66 14.31 9.87
N VAL A 14 5.87 15.21 10.44
CA VAL A 14 4.95 14.88 11.54
C VAL A 14 3.86 13.94 11.04
N ALA A 15 3.27 14.21 9.88
CA ALA A 15 2.24 13.36 9.30
C ALA A 15 2.74 11.93 9.06
N SER A 16 3.95 11.75 8.51
CA SER A 16 4.51 10.42 8.25
C SER A 16 4.83 9.65 9.54
N VAL A 17 5.42 10.32 10.53
CA VAL A 17 5.74 9.68 11.82
C VAL A 17 4.48 9.29 12.59
N VAL A 18 3.50 10.19 12.67
CA VAL A 18 2.22 9.90 13.36
C VAL A 18 1.48 8.75 12.67
N ALA A 19 1.41 8.76 11.34
CA ALA A 19 0.76 7.69 10.59
C ALA A 19 1.45 6.34 10.78
N ALA A 20 2.80 6.30 10.79
CA ALA A 20 3.56 5.09 11.06
C ALA A 20 3.37 4.58 12.49
N LEU A 21 3.33 5.49 13.49
CA LEU A 21 3.06 5.13 14.88
C LEU A 21 1.65 4.57 15.05
N VAL A 22 0.63 5.21 14.46
CA VAL A 22 -0.76 4.72 14.50
C VAL A 22 -0.82 3.33 13.89
N ALA A 23 -0.26 3.11 12.71
CA ALA A 23 -0.25 1.80 12.07
C ALA A 23 0.46 0.74 12.93
N CYS A 24 1.64 1.04 13.48
CA CYS A 24 2.43 0.13 14.29
C CYS A 24 1.71 -0.24 15.60
N ILE A 25 1.20 0.75 16.34
CA ILE A 25 0.52 0.52 17.62
C ILE A 25 -0.78 -0.25 17.42
N SER A 26 -1.56 0.11 16.40
CA SER A 26 -2.80 -0.60 16.07
C SER A 26 -2.53 -2.07 15.71
N GLN A 27 -1.49 -2.33 14.91
CA GLN A 27 -1.11 -3.71 14.55
C GLN A 27 -0.70 -4.54 15.77
N LEU A 28 0.04 -3.98 16.72
CA LEU A 28 0.39 -4.67 17.97
C LEU A 28 -0.83 -4.91 18.86
N SER A 29 -1.78 -3.97 18.85
CA SER A 29 -2.99 -4.06 19.68
C SER A 29 -3.88 -5.23 19.27
N VAL A 30 -3.88 -5.65 18.01
CA VAL A 30 -4.64 -6.82 17.52
C VAL A 30 -4.29 -8.11 18.28
N ALA A 31 -3.01 -8.28 18.69
CA ALA A 31 -2.60 -9.48 19.43
C ALA A 31 -3.01 -9.48 20.90
N ILE A 32 -3.38 -8.32 21.44
CA ILE A 32 -3.67 -8.14 22.87
C ILE A 32 -5.18 -8.17 23.13
N LEU A 33 -5.95 -7.66 22.14
CA LEU A 33 -7.38 -7.48 22.33
C LEU A 33 -8.14 -8.78 22.13
N PRO A 34 -9.04 -9.15 23.05
CA PRO A 34 -9.67 -10.48 23.06
C PRO A 34 -10.85 -10.62 22.10
N GLY A 35 -11.38 -9.52 21.55
CA GLY A 35 -12.61 -9.52 20.78
C GLY A 35 -12.38 -9.26 19.28
N PHE A 36 -13.26 -9.82 18.45
CA PHE A 36 -13.23 -9.61 17.01
C PHE A 36 -13.50 -8.14 16.65
N GLU A 37 -14.44 -7.49 17.34
CA GLU A 37 -14.80 -6.10 17.04
C GLU A 37 -13.66 -5.14 17.36
N GLU A 38 -12.96 -5.35 18.48
CA GLU A 38 -11.80 -4.56 18.86
C GLU A 38 -10.65 -4.77 17.86
N ALA A 39 -10.38 -6.01 17.48
CA ALA A 39 -9.38 -6.32 16.46
C ALA A 39 -9.72 -5.66 15.12
N LEU A 40 -10.98 -5.67 14.69
CA LEU A 40 -11.44 -5.02 13.48
C LEU A 40 -11.24 -3.49 13.54
N MET A 41 -11.50 -2.86 14.68
CA MET A 41 -11.26 -1.43 14.85
C MET A 41 -9.76 -1.09 14.78
N MET A 42 -8.91 -1.92 15.38
CA MET A 42 -7.46 -1.74 15.31
C MET A 42 -6.93 -1.95 13.88
N GLU A 43 -7.40 -2.93 13.15
CA GLU A 43 -7.07 -3.12 11.73
C GLU A 43 -7.53 -1.94 10.87
N ALA A 44 -8.71 -1.38 11.14
CA ALA A 44 -9.18 -0.18 10.45
C ALA A 44 -8.27 1.04 10.72
N LEU A 45 -7.80 1.21 11.96
CA LEU A 45 -6.83 2.25 12.33
C LEU A 45 -5.46 2.02 11.68
N ALA A 46 -4.98 0.77 11.67
CA ALA A 46 -3.74 0.40 10.98
C ALA A 46 -3.83 0.73 9.48
N GLY A 47 -4.95 0.37 8.85
CA GLY A 47 -5.25 0.69 7.46
C GLY A 47 -5.33 2.20 7.19
N ALA A 48 -5.91 2.98 8.10
CA ALA A 48 -5.93 4.44 7.99
C ALA A 48 -4.51 5.04 8.04
N GLY A 49 -3.66 4.57 8.96
CA GLY A 49 -2.25 4.96 9.04
C GLY A 49 -1.49 4.61 7.76
N ALA A 50 -1.63 3.38 7.27
CA ALA A 50 -1.02 2.93 6.02
C ALA A 50 -1.51 3.75 4.81
N GLY A 51 -2.80 4.09 4.76
CA GLY A 51 -3.39 4.93 3.73
C GLY A 51 -2.80 6.35 3.70
N VAL A 52 -2.54 6.95 4.85
CA VAL A 52 -1.84 8.24 4.94
C VAL A 52 -0.41 8.12 4.40
N LEU A 53 0.34 7.08 4.78
CA LEU A 53 1.70 6.85 4.30
C LEU A 53 1.74 6.64 2.78
N LEU A 54 0.78 5.89 2.23
CA LEU A 54 0.63 5.69 0.79
C LEU A 54 0.33 7.01 0.07
N ALA A 55 -0.57 7.84 0.61
CA ALA A 55 -0.89 9.14 0.04
C ALA A 55 0.31 10.10 0.05
N LEU A 56 1.11 10.08 1.14
CA LEU A 56 2.35 10.86 1.25
C LEU A 56 3.39 10.41 0.22
N SER A 57 3.59 9.10 0.08
CA SER A 57 4.52 8.54 -0.90
C SER A 57 4.10 8.87 -2.33
N ALA A 58 2.80 8.77 -2.63
CA ALA A 58 2.24 9.15 -3.93
C ALA A 58 2.44 10.64 -4.23
N ALA A 59 2.30 11.53 -3.23
CA ALA A 59 2.54 12.95 -3.38
C ALA A 59 4.01 13.25 -3.72
N VAL A 60 4.96 12.58 -3.04
CA VAL A 60 6.40 12.71 -3.31
C VAL A 60 6.74 12.25 -4.72
N VAL A 61 6.25 11.08 -5.11
CA VAL A 61 6.49 10.52 -6.45
C VAL A 61 5.85 11.37 -7.53
N GLY A 62 4.62 11.85 -7.31
CA GLY A 62 3.94 12.75 -8.23
C GLY A 62 4.68 14.08 -8.43
N ALA A 63 5.49 14.52 -7.45
CA ALA A 63 6.34 15.70 -7.54
C ALA A 63 7.71 15.44 -8.19
N SER A 64 8.10 14.19 -8.45
CA SER A 64 9.37 13.84 -9.07
C SER A 64 9.44 14.21 -10.56
N SER A 65 10.63 14.21 -11.13
CA SER A 65 10.85 14.47 -12.56
C SER A 65 10.28 13.37 -13.47
N ASN A 66 10.17 12.14 -12.95
CA ASN A 66 9.61 11.01 -13.68
C ASN A 66 8.63 10.23 -12.79
N PRO A 67 7.38 10.68 -12.65
CA PRO A 67 6.38 10.05 -11.80
C PRO A 67 6.08 8.59 -12.17
N ASP A 68 6.05 8.26 -13.46
CA ASP A 68 5.72 6.92 -13.93
C ASP A 68 6.74 5.88 -13.45
N ARG A 69 8.04 6.22 -13.51
CA ARG A 69 9.11 5.40 -12.94
C ARG A 69 9.02 5.29 -11.42
N GLY A 70 8.70 6.38 -10.76
CA GLY A 70 8.55 6.42 -9.32
C GLY A 70 7.41 5.51 -8.85
N PHE A 71 6.25 5.57 -9.50
CA PHE A 71 5.12 4.68 -9.18
C PHE A 71 5.43 3.22 -9.48
N ALA A 72 6.08 2.91 -10.61
CA ALA A 72 6.51 1.55 -10.92
C ALA A 72 7.45 1.00 -9.85
N LEU A 73 8.40 1.81 -9.36
CA LEU A 73 9.31 1.43 -8.29
C LEU A 73 8.57 1.15 -6.97
N ILE A 74 7.62 2.03 -6.57
CA ILE A 74 6.80 1.81 -5.36
C ILE A 74 6.04 0.49 -5.45
N LEU A 75 5.34 0.24 -6.57
CA LEU A 75 4.58 -0.98 -6.76
C LEU A 75 5.47 -2.23 -6.75
N THR A 76 6.64 -2.15 -7.37
CA THR A 76 7.62 -3.24 -7.35
C THR A 76 8.11 -3.53 -5.93
N LEU A 77 8.50 -2.49 -5.17
CA LEU A 77 8.95 -2.65 -3.80
C LEU A 77 7.84 -3.18 -2.89
N GLN A 78 6.61 -2.70 -3.07
CA GLN A 78 5.45 -3.20 -2.34
C GLN A 78 5.21 -4.68 -2.61
N ALA A 79 5.29 -5.12 -3.87
CA ALA A 79 5.14 -6.52 -4.23
C ALA A 79 6.28 -7.39 -3.71
N VAL A 80 7.53 -6.90 -3.69
CA VAL A 80 8.68 -7.60 -3.08
C VAL A 80 8.45 -7.81 -1.59
N VAL A 81 8.01 -6.78 -0.87
CA VAL A 81 7.67 -6.89 0.55
C VAL A 81 6.52 -7.87 0.76
N ALA A 82 5.48 -7.81 -0.08
CA ALA A 82 4.35 -8.75 0.00
C ALA A 82 4.80 -10.21 -0.19
N VAL A 83 5.68 -10.48 -1.17
CA VAL A 83 6.26 -11.83 -1.36
C VAL A 83 7.04 -12.27 -0.11
N ALA A 84 7.89 -11.41 0.43
CA ALA A 84 8.67 -11.72 1.63
C ALA A 84 7.75 -12.03 2.84
N VAL A 85 6.70 -11.23 3.02
CA VAL A 85 5.69 -11.42 4.07
C VAL A 85 4.96 -12.75 3.89
N LEU A 86 4.48 -13.05 2.68
CA LEU A 86 3.75 -14.30 2.38
C LEU A 86 4.61 -15.55 2.57
N VAL A 87 5.92 -15.44 2.33
CA VAL A 87 6.86 -16.54 2.58
C VAL A 87 7.15 -16.70 4.07
N VAL A 88 7.25 -15.60 4.82
CA VAL A 88 7.63 -15.61 6.24
C VAL A 88 6.45 -15.95 7.16
N ILE A 89 5.24 -15.48 6.86
CA ILE A 89 4.06 -15.68 7.71
C ILE A 89 3.82 -17.15 8.08
N PRO A 90 3.84 -18.13 7.16
CA PRO A 90 3.58 -19.54 7.52
C PRO A 90 4.54 -20.08 8.58
N PHE A 91 5.78 -19.57 8.63
CA PHE A 91 6.75 -19.96 9.66
C PHE A 91 6.46 -19.32 11.03
N LEU A 92 5.73 -18.20 11.03
CA LEU A 92 5.34 -17.47 12.25
C LEU A 92 4.01 -17.97 12.81
N THR A 93 3.16 -18.59 12.00
CA THR A 93 1.80 -19.06 12.38
C THR A 93 1.77 -20.48 12.97
N GLY A 94 2.92 -21.13 13.13
CA GLY A 94 3.01 -22.50 13.70
C GLY A 94 2.62 -22.63 15.17
N GLY A 95 2.12 -21.57 15.82
CA GLY A 95 1.64 -21.54 17.19
C GLY A 95 0.23 -20.95 17.31
N GLU A 96 -0.40 -21.12 18.47
CA GLU A 96 -1.73 -20.55 18.77
C GLU A 96 -1.72 -19.02 18.99
N SER A 97 -0.53 -18.39 19.01
CA SER A 97 -0.36 -16.97 19.33
C SER A 97 -0.27 -16.12 18.07
N LEU A 98 -1.00 -15.01 18.03
CA LEU A 98 -0.93 -14.00 16.96
C LEU A 98 0.30 -13.07 17.09
N TRP A 99 0.98 -13.08 18.24
CA TRP A 99 2.12 -12.20 18.53
C TRP A 99 3.24 -12.24 17.49
N PRO A 100 3.70 -13.40 16.99
CA PRO A 100 4.79 -13.42 16.02
C PRO A 100 4.42 -12.71 14.72
N VAL A 101 3.18 -12.88 14.25
CA VAL A 101 2.70 -12.27 12.99
C VAL A 101 2.50 -10.76 13.15
N THR A 102 1.75 -10.36 14.19
CA THR A 102 1.49 -8.93 14.45
C THR A 102 2.75 -8.17 14.81
N GLY A 103 3.66 -8.80 15.59
CA GLY A 103 4.97 -8.23 15.92
C GLY A 103 5.86 -8.06 14.70
N PHE A 104 5.88 -9.02 13.79
CA PHE A 104 6.60 -8.91 12.52
C PHE A 104 6.04 -7.77 11.66
N MET A 105 4.72 -7.70 11.49
CA MET A 105 4.05 -6.64 10.73
C MET A 105 4.31 -5.26 11.33
N ALA A 106 4.17 -5.13 12.66
CA ALA A 106 4.48 -3.89 13.37
C ALA A 106 5.95 -3.49 13.24
N GLY A 107 6.87 -4.47 13.27
CA GLY A 107 8.30 -4.25 13.05
C GLY A 107 8.59 -3.67 11.67
N VAL A 108 7.98 -4.20 10.61
CA VAL A 108 8.09 -3.67 9.25
C VAL A 108 7.55 -2.23 9.20
N GLN A 109 6.43 -1.96 9.84
CA GLN A 109 5.85 -0.61 9.89
C GLN A 109 6.71 0.36 10.72
N ALA A 110 7.33 -0.12 11.81
CA ALA A 110 8.22 0.69 12.65
C ALA A 110 9.45 1.19 11.91
N LEU A 111 9.94 0.46 10.88
CA LEU A 111 11.04 0.92 10.02
C LEU A 111 10.68 2.21 9.25
N LEU A 112 9.40 2.50 9.05
CA LEU A 112 8.96 3.72 8.38
C LEU A 112 9.12 4.96 9.27
N ILE A 113 9.24 4.81 10.60
CA ILE A 113 9.41 5.93 11.53
C ILE A 113 10.76 6.65 11.29
N PRO A 114 11.93 5.98 11.36
CA PRO A 114 13.20 6.65 11.10
C PRO A 114 13.31 7.15 9.64
N LEU A 115 12.70 6.44 8.69
CA LEU A 115 12.62 6.91 7.30
C LEU A 115 11.79 8.19 7.19
N GLY A 116 10.65 8.29 7.84
CA GLY A 116 9.82 9.50 7.89
C GLY A 116 10.55 10.68 8.55
N ILE A 117 11.35 10.43 9.58
CA ILE A 117 12.17 11.46 10.23
C ILE A 117 13.29 11.94 9.30
N GLY A 118 14.02 11.02 8.68
CA GLY A 118 15.19 11.34 7.85
C GLY A 118 14.86 11.96 6.49
N LEU A 119 13.85 11.42 5.83
CA LEU A 119 13.44 11.85 4.49
C LEU A 119 12.44 13.02 4.52
N GLY A 120 11.63 13.13 5.57
CA GLY A 120 10.56 14.12 5.67
C GLY A 120 11.06 15.57 5.54
N ALA A 121 12.26 15.89 6.04
CA ALA A 121 12.86 17.21 5.91
C ALA A 121 13.26 17.55 4.47
N ARG A 122 13.72 16.56 3.69
CA ARG A 122 14.15 16.75 2.29
C ARG A 122 12.98 16.88 1.34
N PHE A 123 11.90 16.15 1.58
CA PHE A 123 10.73 16.14 0.70
C PHE A 123 9.74 17.27 0.99
N ALA A 124 9.69 17.81 2.20
CA ALA A 124 8.82 18.94 2.54
C ALA A 124 9.03 20.14 1.60
N GLY A 125 10.28 20.48 1.27
CA GLY A 125 10.60 21.56 0.34
C GLY A 125 10.15 21.29 -1.10
N ALA A 126 10.33 20.08 -1.59
CA ALA A 126 9.97 19.70 -2.96
C ALA A 126 8.44 19.66 -3.19
N VAL A 127 7.69 19.20 -2.19
CA VAL A 127 6.22 19.16 -2.25
C VAL A 127 5.63 20.56 -2.13
N SER A 128 6.12 21.41 -1.19
CA SER A 128 5.66 22.79 -1.04
C SER A 128 5.89 23.65 -2.27
N ALA A 129 7.06 23.55 -2.91
CA ALA A 129 7.37 24.35 -4.09
C ALA A 129 6.42 24.07 -5.28
N ARG A 130 5.86 22.88 -5.36
CA ARG A 130 4.94 22.49 -6.45
C ARG A 130 3.47 22.72 -6.09
N GLN A 131 3.11 22.72 -4.81
CA GLN A 131 1.75 22.98 -4.35
C GLN A 131 1.31 24.45 -4.53
N THR A 132 2.24 25.40 -4.51
CA THR A 132 1.94 26.82 -4.76
C THR A 132 1.49 27.11 -6.19
N SER A 133 1.72 26.19 -7.13
CA SER A 133 1.36 26.38 -8.53
C SER A 133 0.01 25.75 -8.96
N VAL A 134 -0.65 24.97 -8.10
CA VAL A 134 -1.89 24.27 -8.49
C VAL A 134 -2.89 24.22 -7.32
N VAL A 135 -3.46 25.36 -6.95
CA VAL A 135 -4.79 25.39 -6.34
C VAL A 135 -5.82 25.42 -7.49
N ALA A 136 -5.83 24.37 -8.30
CA ALA A 136 -6.94 24.16 -9.21
C ALA A 136 -8.15 23.64 -8.40
N PRO A 137 -9.36 24.15 -8.66
CA PRO A 137 -10.57 23.60 -8.07
C PRO A 137 -10.61 22.09 -8.34
N VAL A 138 -11.01 21.31 -7.34
CA VAL A 138 -11.15 19.86 -7.47
C VAL A 138 -12.05 19.57 -8.67
N GLN A 139 -11.45 19.26 -9.80
CA GLN A 139 -12.19 18.95 -11.01
C GLN A 139 -12.99 17.67 -10.77
N ALA A 140 -14.24 17.63 -11.18
CA ALA A 140 -15.10 16.45 -11.09
C ALA A 140 -14.40 15.18 -11.63
N GLY A 141 -13.55 15.34 -12.65
CA GLY A 141 -12.73 14.25 -13.18
C GLY A 141 -11.68 13.70 -12.21
N LEU A 142 -11.16 14.49 -11.26
CA LEU A 142 -10.23 13.99 -10.24
C LEU A 142 -10.98 13.15 -9.19
N PHE A 143 -12.19 13.58 -8.80
CA PHE A 143 -13.03 12.81 -7.89
C PHE A 143 -13.41 11.46 -8.48
N MET A 144 -13.86 11.43 -9.74
CA MET A 144 -14.18 10.18 -10.44
C MET A 144 -13.00 9.23 -10.52
N LYS A 145 -11.78 9.72 -10.79
CA LYS A 145 -10.56 8.91 -10.80
C LYS A 145 -10.25 8.34 -9.41
N ALA A 146 -10.44 9.13 -8.35
CA ALA A 146 -10.23 8.68 -6.99
C ALA A 146 -11.23 7.58 -6.59
N VAL A 147 -12.52 7.74 -6.97
CA VAL A 147 -13.56 6.72 -6.75
C VAL A 147 -13.22 5.44 -7.54
N ALA A 148 -12.86 5.55 -8.81
CA ALA A 148 -12.50 4.40 -9.63
C ALA A 148 -11.29 3.65 -9.04
N TYR A 149 -10.26 4.37 -8.57
CA TYR A 149 -9.11 3.77 -7.91
C TYR A 149 -9.49 3.09 -6.60
N PHE A 150 -10.38 3.71 -5.80
CA PHE A 150 -10.88 3.12 -4.56
C PHE A 150 -11.63 1.81 -4.83
N VAL A 151 -12.55 1.81 -5.78
CA VAL A 151 -13.33 0.61 -6.15
C VAL A 151 -12.41 -0.50 -6.66
N PHE A 152 -11.46 -0.17 -7.54
CA PHE A 152 -10.47 -1.12 -8.03
C PHE A 152 -9.63 -1.71 -6.89
N SER A 153 -9.11 -0.87 -5.99
CA SER A 153 -8.29 -1.33 -4.87
C SER A 153 -9.07 -2.21 -3.89
N ALA A 154 -10.34 -1.85 -3.63
CA ALA A 154 -11.23 -2.68 -2.81
C ALA A 154 -11.51 -4.04 -3.46
N ALA A 155 -11.78 -4.07 -4.76
CA ALA A 155 -12.00 -5.31 -5.50
C ALA A 155 -10.77 -6.22 -5.48
N VAL A 156 -9.57 -5.66 -5.67
CA VAL A 156 -8.31 -6.40 -5.55
C VAL A 156 -8.12 -6.93 -4.14
N GLY A 157 -8.38 -6.13 -3.09
CA GLY A 157 -8.28 -6.58 -1.70
C GLY A 157 -9.22 -7.76 -1.39
N VAL A 158 -10.48 -7.64 -1.83
CA VAL A 158 -11.47 -8.72 -1.70
C VAL A 158 -11.00 -9.99 -2.41
N LEU A 159 -10.50 -9.88 -3.65
CA LEU A 159 -9.99 -11.02 -4.41
C LEU A 159 -8.87 -11.76 -3.66
N TRP A 160 -7.93 -11.03 -3.05
CA TRP A 160 -6.83 -11.62 -2.28
C TRP A 160 -7.33 -12.38 -1.05
N VAL A 161 -8.29 -11.80 -0.31
CA VAL A 161 -8.90 -12.46 0.85
C VAL A 161 -9.65 -13.72 0.41
N PHE A 162 -10.47 -13.64 -0.64
CA PHE A 162 -11.19 -14.80 -1.14
C PHE A 162 -10.28 -15.89 -1.70
N ALA A 163 -9.18 -15.54 -2.34
CA ALA A 163 -8.22 -16.52 -2.84
C ALA A 163 -7.65 -17.39 -1.70
N ALA A 164 -7.35 -16.78 -0.55
CA ALA A 164 -6.91 -17.53 0.63
C ALA A 164 -8.02 -18.46 1.18
N VAL A 165 -9.25 -17.93 1.32
CA VAL A 165 -10.41 -18.71 1.81
C VAL A 165 -10.75 -19.87 0.86
N LEU A 166 -10.70 -19.64 -0.45
CA LEU A 166 -10.91 -20.69 -1.45
C LEU A 166 -9.83 -21.78 -1.37
N GLY A 167 -8.57 -21.38 -1.19
CA GLY A 167 -7.48 -22.32 -0.96
C GLY A 167 -7.73 -23.22 0.24
N GLN A 168 -8.13 -22.65 1.38
CA GLN A 168 -8.48 -23.41 2.59
C GLN A 168 -9.70 -24.32 2.38
N SER A 169 -10.75 -23.82 1.72
CA SER A 169 -11.94 -24.63 1.41
C SER A 169 -11.65 -25.78 0.44
N ALA A 170 -10.63 -25.66 -0.40
CA ALA A 170 -10.13 -26.71 -1.27
C ALA A 170 -9.19 -27.70 -0.55
N GLY A 171 -8.96 -27.52 0.75
CA GLY A 171 -8.10 -28.39 1.56
C GLY A 171 -6.60 -28.19 1.33
N LEU A 172 -6.18 -27.04 0.77
CA LEU A 172 -4.77 -26.72 0.62
C LEU A 172 -4.17 -26.32 1.97
N GLU A 173 -2.92 -26.71 2.18
CA GLU A 173 -2.15 -26.27 3.35
C GLU A 173 -1.83 -24.77 3.24
N ASP A 174 -1.71 -24.07 4.38
CA ASP A 174 -1.44 -22.64 4.46
C ASP A 174 -0.13 -22.28 3.73
N THR A 175 0.87 -23.15 3.75
CA THR A 175 2.12 -23.01 3.02
C THR A 175 1.91 -22.99 1.50
N ALA A 176 1.05 -23.87 0.98
CA ALA A 176 0.72 -23.93 -0.45
C ALA A 176 -0.08 -22.69 -0.88
N ILE A 177 -1.00 -22.23 -0.05
CA ILE A 177 -1.76 -20.98 -0.27
C ILE A 177 -0.80 -19.79 -0.30
N GLY A 178 0.09 -19.68 0.68
CA GLY A 178 1.11 -18.62 0.74
C GLY A 178 2.01 -18.60 -0.50
N GLN A 179 2.45 -19.77 -0.95
CA GLN A 179 3.27 -19.90 -2.17
C GLN A 179 2.50 -19.49 -3.43
N ALA A 180 1.25 -19.90 -3.58
CA ALA A 180 0.41 -19.52 -4.73
C ALA A 180 0.21 -17.99 -4.77
N LEU A 181 -0.08 -17.36 -3.63
CA LEU A 181 -0.20 -15.92 -3.52
C LEU A 181 1.13 -15.20 -3.78
N ALA A 182 2.26 -15.76 -3.34
CA ALA A 182 3.58 -15.23 -3.63
C ALA A 182 3.90 -15.25 -5.13
N VAL A 183 3.55 -16.32 -5.84
CA VAL A 183 3.69 -16.41 -7.31
C VAL A 183 2.88 -15.31 -8.00
N GLY A 184 1.65 -15.06 -7.54
CA GLY A 184 0.82 -13.95 -8.04
C GLY A 184 1.50 -12.58 -7.87
N ASN A 185 2.15 -12.34 -6.72
CA ASN A 185 2.91 -11.11 -6.48
C ASN A 185 4.17 -11.02 -7.36
N VAL A 186 4.87 -12.12 -7.60
CA VAL A 186 6.00 -12.15 -8.54
C VAL A 186 5.54 -11.78 -9.95
N ALA A 187 4.40 -12.32 -10.40
CA ALA A 187 3.81 -11.93 -11.68
C ALA A 187 3.44 -10.44 -11.72
N ALA A 188 2.94 -9.87 -10.61
CA ALA A 188 2.67 -8.44 -10.49
C ALA A 188 3.96 -7.58 -10.58
N ILE A 189 5.08 -8.04 -10.01
CA ILE A 189 6.39 -7.40 -10.17
C ILE A 189 6.79 -7.34 -11.64
N ILE A 190 6.72 -8.49 -12.32
CA ILE A 190 7.06 -8.59 -13.75
C ILE A 190 6.14 -7.67 -14.56
N GLY A 191 4.83 -7.70 -14.31
CA GLY A 191 3.84 -6.86 -14.97
C GLY A 191 4.10 -5.36 -14.77
N SER A 192 4.44 -4.95 -13.55
CA SER A 192 4.74 -3.53 -13.24
C SER A 192 6.01 -3.03 -13.95
N LEU A 193 7.05 -3.87 -14.01
CA LEU A 193 8.29 -3.55 -14.73
C LEU A 193 8.06 -3.47 -16.23
N LEU A 194 7.31 -4.43 -16.81
CA LEU A 194 6.93 -4.39 -18.22
C LEU A 194 6.10 -3.16 -18.52
N ALA A 195 5.11 -2.83 -17.70
CA ALA A 195 4.30 -1.62 -17.86
C ALA A 195 5.15 -0.35 -17.86
N ALA A 196 6.15 -0.24 -16.97
CA ALA A 196 7.06 0.89 -16.92
C ALA A 196 7.87 1.05 -18.23
N ILE A 197 8.33 -0.06 -18.83
CA ILE A 197 9.08 -0.07 -20.08
C ILE A 197 8.16 0.26 -21.26
N VAL A 198 7.00 -0.39 -21.33
CA VAL A 198 6.05 -0.25 -22.43
C VAL A 198 5.43 1.15 -22.45
N THR A 199 5.06 1.69 -21.29
CA THR A 199 4.48 3.02 -21.17
C THR A 199 5.44 4.12 -21.64
N SER A 200 6.74 3.93 -21.42
CA SER A 200 7.75 4.89 -21.88
C SER A 200 7.89 4.94 -23.40
N ARG A 201 7.52 3.86 -24.11
CA ARG A 201 7.64 3.73 -25.58
C ARG A 201 6.32 3.95 -26.32
N LEU A 202 5.22 3.40 -25.82
CA LEU A 202 3.91 3.37 -26.48
C LEU A 202 2.89 4.35 -25.88
N GLY A 203 3.29 5.13 -24.86
CA GLY A 203 2.35 5.98 -24.12
C GLY A 203 1.47 5.19 -23.17
N ARG A 204 0.58 5.91 -22.45
CA ARG A 204 -0.22 5.35 -21.34
C ARG A 204 -1.47 4.59 -21.79
N ILE A 205 -2.04 4.94 -22.94
CA ILE A 205 -3.34 4.41 -23.40
C ILE A 205 -3.22 2.94 -23.82
N GLY A 206 -2.20 2.59 -24.59
CA GLY A 206 -2.02 1.24 -25.13
C GLY A 206 -1.98 0.15 -24.04
N PRO A 207 -1.08 0.23 -23.05
CA PRO A 207 -1.01 -0.76 -21.97
C PRO A 207 -2.30 -0.90 -21.16
N VAL A 208 -2.97 0.23 -20.86
CA VAL A 208 -4.24 0.20 -20.11
C VAL A 208 -5.33 -0.51 -20.91
N THR A 209 -5.45 -0.20 -22.19
CA THR A 209 -6.43 -0.86 -23.08
C THR A 209 -6.13 -2.36 -23.20
N ALA A 210 -4.86 -2.74 -23.37
CA ALA A 210 -4.47 -4.15 -23.45
C ALA A 210 -4.83 -4.92 -22.18
N VAL A 211 -4.57 -4.38 -21.00
CA VAL A 211 -4.95 -5.00 -19.71
C VAL A 211 -6.47 -5.13 -19.60
N CYS A 212 -7.22 -4.09 -19.93
CA CYS A 212 -8.68 -4.16 -19.91
C CYS A 212 -9.22 -5.25 -20.84
N VAL A 213 -8.65 -5.41 -22.05
CA VAL A 213 -9.08 -6.46 -23.00
C VAL A 213 -8.71 -7.87 -22.53
N LEU A 214 -7.59 -8.03 -21.80
CA LEU A 214 -7.14 -9.33 -21.28
C LEU A 214 -7.94 -9.77 -20.03
N MET A 215 -8.63 -8.86 -19.36
CA MET A 215 -9.43 -9.17 -18.16
C MET A 215 -10.87 -9.58 -18.49
N PHE A 216 -11.32 -9.42 -19.71
CA PHE A 216 -12.64 -9.82 -20.24
C PHE A 216 -12.53 -10.89 -21.31
#